data_5e5822d5fa5aa72f96f60c11aa54ac37
#
_entry.id   5e5822d5fa5aa72f96f60c11aa54ac37
#
_cell.length_a   1.000
_cell.length_b   1.000
_cell.length_c   1.000
_cell.angle_alpha   90.00
_cell.angle_beta   90.00
_cell.angle_gamma   90.00
#
_symmetry.space_group_name_H-M   'P 1'
#
loop_
_entity.id
_entity.type
_entity.pdbx_description
1 polymer ?
#
loop_
_entity_poly.entity_id
_entity_poly.type
_entity_poly.pdbx_seq_one_letter_code
_entity_poly.pdbx_strand_id
1 'polypeptide(L)'
;RYALGGDLLPDESSTLERDTSVILRQAGTNPPWLAMRAGSGAFLESVTGQILLDLHGNNCHHVGYAHPDLTAALSWQMREISFVPRGVTNPEVVVAAEKLLAAWPYGPGVVAFVPGGSAAVELAIMLCRAHTGRYKLASFYGAYHGRSAGALSLGGRPRDRAPRLGPLLPGVLHVRPFFPLPSEREFDAEAGARRSLQDLAYCFEQEGDIAALFDEPIRNGPFRPPDWYWPEVRALCSRHGTLLVSNEI
;
A
#
# COMPACT_ATOMS: atom_id res chain seq x y z
N ARG A 1 21.10 -15.19 17.32
CA ARG A 1 22.24 -15.35 16.38
C ARG A 1 21.96 -16.56 15.52
N TYR A 2 21.46 -16.34 14.32
CA TYR A 2 21.53 -17.37 13.29
C TYR A 2 22.93 -17.29 12.71
N ALA A 3 23.83 -18.15 13.17
CA ALA A 3 25.08 -18.41 12.50
C ALA A 3 24.77 -19.18 11.22
N LEU A 4 24.64 -18.49 10.10
CA LEU A 4 24.98 -19.09 8.83
C LEU A 4 26.51 -19.29 8.88
N GLY A 5 26.93 -20.55 9.03
CA GLY A 5 28.26 -21.00 9.39
C GLY A 5 29.42 -20.11 8.92
N GLY A 6 30.32 -19.79 9.88
CA GLY A 6 31.63 -19.21 9.57
C GLY A 6 31.80 -17.74 9.95
N ASP A 7 32.86 -17.47 10.61
CA ASP A 7 33.31 -16.29 11.31
C ASP A 7 33.62 -15.02 10.51
N LEU A 8 33.01 -14.79 9.36
CA LEU A 8 33.24 -13.58 8.57
C LEU A 8 31.91 -12.85 8.39
N LEU A 9 31.71 -11.77 9.16
CA LEU A 9 30.77 -10.72 8.72
C LEU A 9 31.27 -10.25 7.33
N PRO A 10 30.43 -10.32 6.29
CA PRO A 10 30.84 -9.81 5.00
C PRO A 10 31.26 -8.35 5.15
N ASP A 11 32.39 -7.97 4.57
CA ASP A 11 32.74 -6.58 4.37
C ASP A 11 31.56 -5.87 3.65
N GLU A 12 31.27 -4.65 4.04
CA GLU A 12 30.14 -3.87 3.51
C GLU A 12 30.24 -3.75 1.98
N SER A 13 31.42 -3.43 1.46
CA SER A 13 31.68 -3.34 0.01
C SER A 13 31.35 -4.65 -0.70
N SER A 14 31.85 -5.76 -0.20
CA SER A 14 31.58 -7.10 -0.72
C SER A 14 30.08 -7.46 -0.68
N THR A 15 29.36 -7.06 0.37
CA THR A 15 27.92 -7.30 0.48
C THR A 15 27.14 -6.49 -0.56
N LEU A 16 27.50 -5.22 -0.77
CA LEU A 16 26.84 -4.34 -1.76
C LEU A 16 27.13 -4.77 -3.20
N GLU A 17 28.37 -5.21 -3.50
CA GLU A 17 28.73 -5.75 -4.80
C GLU A 17 27.95 -7.03 -5.12
N ARG A 18 27.86 -7.94 -4.17
CA ARG A 18 27.10 -9.19 -4.32
C ARG A 18 25.61 -8.93 -4.46
N ASP A 19 25.01 -8.01 -3.68
CA ASP A 19 23.62 -7.58 -3.85
C ASP A 19 23.40 -7.13 -5.30
N THR A 20 24.26 -6.27 -5.80
CA THR A 20 24.16 -5.75 -7.17
C THR A 20 24.21 -6.85 -8.25
N SER A 21 24.90 -7.95 -7.97
CA SER A 21 25.08 -9.07 -8.92
C SER A 21 23.94 -10.09 -8.91
N VAL A 22 23.22 -10.22 -7.78
CA VAL A 22 22.23 -11.31 -7.59
C VAL A 22 20.81 -10.84 -7.30
N ILE A 23 20.61 -9.59 -6.90
CA ILE A 23 19.28 -9.05 -6.62
C ILE A 23 18.75 -8.23 -7.80
N LEU A 24 17.57 -8.60 -8.28
CA LEU A 24 16.89 -7.86 -9.34
C LEU A 24 16.54 -6.45 -8.87
N ARG A 25 17.04 -5.44 -9.57
CA ARG A 25 16.70 -4.06 -9.29
C ARG A 25 15.28 -3.73 -9.78
N GLN A 26 14.49 -3.20 -8.87
CA GLN A 26 13.18 -2.68 -9.22
C GLN A 26 13.31 -1.26 -9.80
N ALA A 27 12.48 -0.93 -10.79
CA ALA A 27 12.47 0.41 -11.37
C ALA A 27 12.20 1.48 -10.28
N GLY A 28 13.05 2.51 -10.26
CA GLY A 28 12.93 3.63 -9.31
C GLY A 28 13.55 3.40 -7.94
N THR A 29 14.28 2.29 -7.71
CA THR A 29 15.11 2.12 -6.53
C THR A 29 16.56 2.46 -6.86
N ASN A 30 17.22 3.19 -5.96
CA ASN A 30 18.67 3.37 -6.02
C ASN A 30 19.38 2.07 -5.65
N PRO A 31 20.63 1.86 -6.10
CA PRO A 31 21.46 0.78 -5.55
C PRO A 31 21.56 0.92 -4.03
N PRO A 32 21.63 -0.19 -3.28
CA PRO A 32 21.88 -0.10 -1.85
C PRO A 32 23.23 0.57 -1.61
N TRP A 33 23.30 1.43 -0.63
CA TRP A 33 24.52 2.18 -0.27
C TRP A 33 25.00 1.87 1.15
N LEU A 34 24.23 1.07 1.90
CA LEU A 34 24.56 0.57 3.22
C LEU A 34 24.10 -0.89 3.36
N ALA A 35 24.87 -1.68 4.08
CA ALA A 35 24.49 -3.04 4.48
C ALA A 35 24.20 -3.04 5.99
N MET A 36 22.98 -3.45 6.37
CA MET A 36 22.52 -3.47 7.76
C MET A 36 22.62 -4.88 8.34
N ARG A 37 23.03 -4.99 9.63
CA ARG A 37 23.12 -6.27 10.34
C ARG A 37 22.12 -6.43 11.47
N ALA A 38 21.70 -5.33 12.07
CA ALA A 38 20.82 -5.33 13.25
C ALA A 38 19.93 -4.09 13.29
N GLY A 39 18.88 -4.15 14.11
CA GLY A 39 18.04 -3.00 14.41
C GLY A 39 17.42 -3.16 15.79
N SER A 40 17.21 -2.05 16.50
CA SER A 40 16.54 -2.01 17.80
C SER A 40 15.82 -0.68 17.98
N GLY A 41 14.53 -0.71 18.29
CA GLY A 41 13.71 0.50 18.39
C GLY A 41 13.76 1.28 17.07
N ALA A 42 14.16 2.54 17.09
CA ALA A 42 14.31 3.39 15.91
C ALA A 42 15.71 3.37 15.29
N PHE A 43 16.61 2.51 15.76
CA PHE A 43 18.00 2.50 15.32
C PHE A 43 18.33 1.28 14.49
N LEU A 44 19.14 1.48 13.47
CA LEU A 44 19.74 0.44 12.63
C LEU A 44 21.25 0.43 12.85
N GLU A 45 21.85 -0.75 12.76
CA GLU A 45 23.28 -0.95 12.85
C GLU A 45 23.79 -1.57 11.54
N SER A 46 24.76 -0.90 10.92
CA SER A 46 25.41 -1.42 9.70
C SER A 46 26.35 -2.58 10.04
N VAL A 47 26.77 -3.32 9.01
CA VAL A 47 27.79 -4.39 9.16
C VAL A 47 29.14 -3.86 9.63
N THR A 48 29.41 -2.56 9.41
CA THR A 48 30.63 -1.88 9.90
C THR A 48 30.48 -1.32 11.31
N GLY A 49 29.29 -1.48 11.96
CA GLY A 49 29.03 -0.99 13.33
C GLY A 49 28.54 0.45 13.41
N GLN A 50 28.27 1.11 12.28
CA GLN A 50 27.66 2.44 12.28
C GLN A 50 26.21 2.37 12.76
N ILE A 51 25.85 3.24 13.72
CA ILE A 51 24.47 3.36 14.23
C ILE A 51 23.77 4.52 13.52
N LEU A 52 22.59 4.23 12.97
CA LEU A 52 21.76 5.18 12.22
C LEU A 52 20.38 5.27 12.86
N LEU A 53 19.87 6.48 13.00
CA LEU A 53 18.46 6.71 13.33
C LEU A 53 17.61 6.56 12.06
N ASP A 54 16.69 5.61 12.05
CA ASP A 54 15.76 5.43 10.95
C ASP A 54 14.47 6.21 11.21
N LEU A 55 14.31 7.31 10.48
CA LEU A 55 13.10 8.16 10.52
C LEU A 55 12.04 7.73 9.50
N HIS A 56 12.28 6.69 8.73
CA HIS A 56 11.38 6.25 7.67
C HIS A 56 10.70 4.90 7.98
N GLY A 57 11.45 3.91 8.50
CA GLY A 57 10.94 2.56 8.79
C GLY A 57 10.24 1.88 7.61
N ASN A 58 10.41 2.42 6.41
CA ASN A 58 9.71 2.03 5.18
C ASN A 58 8.18 1.93 5.35
N ASN A 59 7.60 2.74 6.25
CA ASN A 59 6.19 2.75 6.63
C ASN A 59 5.68 1.40 7.21
N CYS A 60 6.57 0.54 7.69
CA CYS A 60 6.24 -0.79 8.20
C CYS A 60 6.59 -1.00 9.67
N HIS A 61 7.64 -0.33 10.16
CA HIS A 61 8.19 -0.56 11.49
C HIS A 61 7.61 0.39 12.55
N HIS A 62 6.27 0.44 12.67
CA HIS A 62 5.57 1.37 13.57
C HIS A 62 5.87 1.12 15.06
N VAL A 63 6.22 -0.12 15.45
CA VAL A 63 6.61 -0.49 16.83
C VAL A 63 8.11 -0.54 17.02
N GLY A 64 8.90 -0.21 16.00
CA GLY A 64 10.36 -0.28 16.00
C GLY A 64 10.91 -1.66 15.67
N TYR A 65 12.23 -1.69 15.44
CA TYR A 65 12.96 -2.91 15.12
C TYR A 65 13.10 -3.81 16.34
N ALA A 66 13.01 -5.13 16.13
CA ALA A 66 13.23 -6.16 17.16
C ALA A 66 12.40 -5.96 18.44
N HIS A 67 11.15 -5.51 18.31
CA HIS A 67 10.27 -5.33 19.47
C HIS A 67 10.16 -6.66 20.26
N PRO A 68 10.47 -6.67 21.57
CA PRO A 68 10.61 -7.92 22.31
C PRO A 68 9.32 -8.76 22.33
N ASP A 69 8.17 -8.14 22.58
CA ASP A 69 6.89 -8.85 22.64
C ASP A 69 6.49 -9.42 21.28
N LEU A 70 6.73 -8.68 20.19
CA LEU A 70 6.46 -9.17 18.84
C LEU A 70 7.38 -10.34 18.49
N THR A 71 8.66 -10.24 18.81
CA THR A 71 9.63 -11.32 18.57
C THR A 71 9.29 -12.57 19.36
N ALA A 72 8.90 -12.41 20.64
CA ALA A 72 8.48 -13.51 21.50
C ALA A 72 7.21 -14.18 20.98
N ALA A 73 6.19 -13.41 20.61
CA ALA A 73 4.92 -13.91 20.08
C ALA A 73 5.11 -14.70 18.77
N LEU A 74 5.91 -14.16 17.84
CA LEU A 74 6.24 -14.84 16.58
C LEU A 74 7.01 -16.13 16.83
N SER A 75 8.01 -16.10 17.72
CA SER A 75 8.82 -17.29 18.05
C SER A 75 7.98 -18.37 18.71
N TRP A 76 7.02 -18.00 19.55
CA TRP A 76 6.08 -18.94 20.16
C TRP A 76 5.16 -19.56 19.10
N GLN A 77 4.50 -18.72 18.29
CA GLN A 77 3.56 -19.18 17.26
C GLN A 77 4.22 -20.11 16.24
N MET A 78 5.47 -19.81 15.85
CA MET A 78 6.22 -20.68 14.92
C MET A 78 6.52 -22.07 15.47
N ARG A 79 6.59 -22.23 16.80
CA ARG A 79 6.79 -23.53 17.45
C ARG A 79 5.49 -24.31 17.56
N GLU A 80 4.36 -23.64 17.81
CA GLU A 80 3.05 -24.27 17.96
C GLU A 80 2.50 -24.70 16.60
N ILE A 81 2.32 -23.74 15.69
CA ILE A 81 1.86 -23.99 14.33
C ILE A 81 2.26 -22.81 13.42
N SER A 82 3.09 -23.10 12.44
CA SER A 82 3.61 -22.08 11.52
C SER A 82 2.69 -21.76 10.36
N PHE A 83 1.78 -22.66 10.00
CA PHE A 83 0.86 -22.51 8.86
C PHE A 83 -0.44 -23.28 9.09
N VAL A 84 -1.55 -22.64 8.72
CA VAL A 84 -2.87 -23.28 8.69
C VAL A 84 -3.49 -23.01 7.32
N PRO A 85 -3.86 -24.06 6.55
CA PRO A 85 -4.52 -23.88 5.26
C PRO A 85 -5.91 -23.24 5.42
N ARG A 86 -6.36 -22.50 4.43
CA ARG A 86 -7.62 -21.72 4.52
C ARG A 86 -8.87 -22.55 4.77
N GLY A 87 -8.85 -23.84 4.43
CA GLY A 87 -9.94 -24.79 4.70
C GLY A 87 -10.16 -25.13 6.19
N VAL A 88 -9.21 -24.75 7.04
CA VAL A 88 -9.26 -24.82 8.50
C VAL A 88 -8.90 -23.44 9.08
N THR A 89 -9.05 -23.25 10.39
CA THR A 89 -8.75 -21.98 11.05
C THR A 89 -7.94 -22.19 12.33
N ASN A 90 -7.43 -21.12 12.90
CA ASN A 90 -6.86 -21.11 14.25
C ASN A 90 -7.41 -19.93 15.08
N PRO A 91 -7.33 -20.00 16.42
CA PRO A 91 -7.84 -18.95 17.29
C PRO A 91 -7.15 -17.60 17.08
N GLU A 92 -5.85 -17.57 16.79
CA GLU A 92 -5.06 -16.33 16.66
C GLU A 92 -5.53 -15.49 15.48
N VAL A 93 -5.85 -16.11 14.35
CA VAL A 93 -6.40 -15.42 13.17
C VAL A 93 -7.77 -14.83 13.49
N VAL A 94 -8.63 -15.58 14.20
CA VAL A 94 -9.97 -15.11 14.59
C VAL A 94 -9.85 -13.91 15.54
N VAL A 95 -9.06 -14.01 16.60
CA VAL A 95 -8.83 -12.93 17.56
C VAL A 95 -8.23 -11.70 16.90
N ALA A 96 -7.30 -11.88 15.96
CA ALA A 96 -6.74 -10.75 15.19
C ALA A 96 -7.81 -10.04 14.34
N ALA A 97 -8.68 -10.79 13.67
CA ALA A 97 -9.79 -10.24 12.90
C ALA A 97 -10.81 -9.50 13.80
N GLU A 98 -11.18 -10.07 14.94
CA GLU A 98 -12.08 -9.43 15.92
C GLU A 98 -11.52 -8.12 16.46
N LYS A 99 -10.22 -8.07 16.79
CA LYS A 99 -9.56 -6.85 17.24
C LYS A 99 -9.53 -5.77 16.17
N LEU A 100 -9.29 -6.13 14.90
CA LEU A 100 -9.36 -5.19 13.78
C LEU A 100 -10.78 -4.64 13.61
N LEU A 101 -11.80 -5.51 13.65
CA LEU A 101 -13.19 -5.09 13.54
C LEU A 101 -13.66 -4.23 14.73
N ALA A 102 -13.16 -4.51 15.93
CA ALA A 102 -13.46 -3.68 17.12
C ALA A 102 -12.86 -2.27 17.01
N ALA A 103 -11.72 -2.13 16.30
CA ALA A 103 -11.10 -0.83 16.01
C ALA A 103 -11.73 -0.13 14.77
N TRP A 104 -12.54 -0.84 13.98
CA TRP A 104 -13.13 -0.34 12.75
C TRP A 104 -14.36 0.54 13.05
N PRO A 105 -14.34 1.85 12.68
CA PRO A 105 -15.40 2.78 13.11
C PRO A 105 -16.66 2.78 12.22
N TYR A 106 -16.66 2.02 11.10
CA TYR A 106 -17.67 2.15 10.06
C TYR A 106 -18.74 1.04 10.07
N GLY A 107 -18.93 0.36 11.20
CA GLY A 107 -19.96 -0.67 11.37
C GLY A 107 -19.49 -2.10 11.05
N PRO A 108 -20.41 -3.04 10.83
CA PRO A 108 -20.06 -4.44 10.64
C PRO A 108 -19.23 -4.68 9.36
N GLY A 109 -18.32 -5.62 9.46
CA GLY A 109 -17.43 -5.97 8.35
C GLY A 109 -16.86 -7.38 8.50
N VAL A 110 -16.02 -7.76 7.54
CA VAL A 110 -15.23 -8.99 7.55
C VAL A 110 -13.79 -8.69 7.18
N VAL A 111 -12.86 -9.50 7.67
CA VAL A 111 -11.42 -9.32 7.44
C VAL A 111 -10.91 -10.39 6.50
N ALA A 112 -10.08 -9.98 5.54
CA ALA A 112 -9.28 -10.88 4.71
C ALA A 112 -7.80 -10.57 4.92
N PHE A 113 -7.03 -11.55 5.39
CA PHE A 113 -5.58 -11.43 5.49
C PHE A 113 -4.93 -11.87 4.19
N VAL A 114 -4.04 -11.04 3.66
CA VAL A 114 -3.32 -11.25 2.40
C VAL A 114 -1.83 -10.92 2.58
N PRO A 115 -0.94 -11.44 1.73
CA PRO A 115 0.51 -11.31 1.93
C PRO A 115 1.08 -9.92 1.66
N GLY A 116 0.27 -8.93 1.25
CA GLY A 116 0.74 -7.56 1.02
C GLY A 116 -0.26 -6.68 0.31
N GLY A 117 0.05 -5.36 0.22
CA GLY A 117 -0.85 -4.36 -0.33
C GLY A 117 -1.29 -4.60 -1.77
N SER A 118 -0.39 -5.02 -2.66
CA SER A 118 -0.79 -5.37 -4.03
C SER A 118 -1.80 -6.50 -4.06
N ALA A 119 -1.64 -7.52 -3.21
CA ALA A 119 -2.60 -8.62 -3.11
C ALA A 119 -3.96 -8.16 -2.54
N ALA A 120 -3.94 -7.22 -1.58
CA ALA A 120 -5.17 -6.61 -1.07
C ALA A 120 -5.93 -5.84 -2.15
N VAL A 121 -5.22 -5.07 -2.96
CA VAL A 121 -5.80 -4.32 -4.08
C VAL A 121 -6.37 -5.26 -5.14
N GLU A 122 -5.66 -6.34 -5.52
CA GLU A 122 -6.19 -7.33 -6.46
C GLU A 122 -7.47 -8.00 -5.94
N LEU A 123 -7.49 -8.37 -4.66
CA LEU A 123 -8.68 -8.91 -4.01
C LEU A 123 -9.84 -7.90 -4.03
N ALA A 124 -9.57 -6.63 -3.72
CA ALA A 124 -10.58 -5.57 -3.77
C ALA A 124 -11.14 -5.37 -5.18
N ILE A 125 -10.29 -5.36 -6.23
CA ILE A 125 -10.73 -5.30 -7.63
C ILE A 125 -11.70 -6.45 -7.94
N MET A 126 -11.31 -7.67 -7.57
CA MET A 126 -12.12 -8.86 -7.81
C MET A 126 -13.48 -8.78 -7.09
N LEU A 127 -13.47 -8.41 -5.80
CA LEU A 127 -14.69 -8.29 -5.00
C LEU A 127 -15.63 -7.20 -5.54
N CYS A 128 -15.09 -6.02 -5.89
CA CYS A 128 -15.90 -4.92 -6.43
C CYS A 128 -16.57 -5.30 -7.75
N ARG A 129 -15.83 -5.95 -8.64
CA ARG A 129 -16.38 -6.42 -9.92
C ARG A 129 -17.44 -7.52 -9.73
N ALA A 130 -17.15 -8.49 -8.86
CA ALA A 130 -18.10 -9.60 -8.59
C ALA A 130 -19.39 -9.09 -7.92
N HIS A 131 -19.30 -8.13 -7.00
CA HIS A 131 -20.45 -7.58 -6.30
C HIS A 131 -21.32 -6.70 -7.19
N THR A 132 -20.70 -5.84 -8.01
CA THR A 132 -21.43 -4.87 -8.83
C THR A 132 -21.86 -5.38 -10.20
N GLY A 133 -21.24 -6.45 -10.69
CA GLY A 133 -21.36 -6.92 -12.07
C GLY A 133 -20.74 -5.96 -13.12
N ARG A 134 -20.04 -4.92 -12.67
CA ARG A 134 -19.40 -3.89 -13.51
C ARG A 134 -17.90 -4.15 -13.58
N TYR A 135 -17.22 -3.67 -14.64
CA TYR A 135 -15.79 -3.92 -14.80
C TYR A 135 -14.91 -2.67 -14.71
N LYS A 136 -15.48 -1.47 -14.96
CA LYS A 136 -14.72 -0.22 -14.91
C LYS A 136 -14.31 0.13 -13.47
N LEU A 137 -13.13 0.71 -13.33
CA LEU A 137 -12.57 1.17 -12.07
C LEU A 137 -12.12 2.61 -12.23
N ALA A 138 -12.26 3.42 -11.21
CA ALA A 138 -11.73 4.78 -11.17
C ALA A 138 -10.61 4.91 -10.15
N SER A 139 -9.64 5.77 -10.42
CA SER A 139 -8.55 6.15 -9.53
C SER A 139 -8.06 7.56 -9.85
N PHE A 140 -7.06 8.04 -9.12
CA PHE A 140 -6.55 9.39 -9.30
C PHE A 140 -5.18 9.39 -9.99
N TYR A 141 -4.92 10.39 -10.83
CA TYR A 141 -3.56 10.66 -11.28
C TYR A 141 -2.64 10.89 -10.07
N GLY A 142 -1.42 10.36 -10.14
CA GLY A 142 -0.46 10.42 -9.05
C GLY A 142 -0.63 9.35 -7.96
N ALA A 143 -1.75 8.62 -7.90
CA ALA A 143 -1.99 7.56 -6.92
C ALA A 143 -1.00 6.39 -7.05
N TYR A 144 -0.86 5.64 -5.94
CA TYR A 144 -0.08 4.42 -5.90
C TYR A 144 -0.82 3.32 -5.15
N HIS A 145 -1.08 2.21 -5.83
CA HIS A 145 -1.85 1.10 -5.27
C HIS A 145 -1.08 -0.24 -5.27
N GLY A 146 0.13 -0.26 -5.76
CA GLY A 146 0.96 -1.47 -5.82
C GLY A 146 1.61 -1.71 -7.18
N ARG A 147 2.15 -2.92 -7.37
CA ARG A 147 2.94 -3.28 -8.56
C ARG A 147 2.51 -4.58 -9.25
N SER A 148 1.44 -5.23 -8.81
CA SER A 148 0.75 -6.26 -9.61
C SER A 148 0.02 -5.62 -10.79
N ALA A 149 -0.41 -6.39 -11.78
CA ALA A 149 -0.99 -5.83 -13.01
C ALA A 149 -2.24 -4.97 -12.74
N GLY A 150 -3.17 -5.41 -11.90
CA GLY A 150 -4.35 -4.63 -11.53
C GLY A 150 -4.00 -3.41 -10.67
N ALA A 151 -3.18 -3.60 -9.62
CA ALA A 151 -2.75 -2.50 -8.76
C ALA A 151 -1.93 -1.44 -9.52
N LEU A 152 -1.06 -1.87 -10.45
CA LEU A 152 -0.31 -0.98 -11.32
C LEU A 152 -1.23 -0.20 -12.27
N SER A 153 -2.29 -0.84 -12.75
CA SER A 153 -3.28 -0.20 -13.63
C SER A 153 -4.03 0.93 -12.94
N LEU A 154 -4.32 0.80 -11.63
CA LEU A 154 -4.87 1.85 -10.79
C LEU A 154 -3.85 2.96 -10.47
N GLY A 155 -2.55 2.67 -10.59
CA GLY A 155 -1.49 3.66 -10.40
C GLY A 155 -1.59 4.81 -11.39
N GLY A 156 -1.56 6.04 -10.87
CA GLY A 156 -1.72 7.26 -11.67
C GLY A 156 -0.41 7.98 -12.01
N ARG A 157 0.74 7.49 -11.54
CA ARG A 157 2.04 8.14 -11.79
C ARG A 157 2.55 7.81 -13.19
N PRO A 158 3.17 8.78 -13.91
CA PRO A 158 3.66 8.56 -15.27
C PRO A 158 4.59 7.33 -15.40
N ARG A 159 5.47 7.10 -14.42
CA ARG A 159 6.39 5.95 -14.41
C ARG A 159 5.68 4.60 -14.31
N ASP A 160 4.53 4.55 -13.62
CA ASP A 160 3.73 3.34 -13.42
C ASP A 160 2.89 3.03 -14.67
N ARG A 161 2.76 4.00 -15.58
CA ARG A 161 2.01 3.93 -16.84
C ARG A 161 2.91 3.91 -18.08
N ALA A 162 4.19 3.65 -17.91
CA ALA A 162 5.13 3.60 -19.04
C ALA A 162 4.72 2.52 -20.04
N PRO A 163 4.78 2.78 -21.36
CA PRO A 163 4.30 1.84 -22.40
C PRO A 163 4.91 0.44 -22.30
N ARG A 164 6.16 0.35 -21.84
CA ARG A 164 6.88 -0.93 -21.65
C ARG A 164 6.29 -1.83 -20.54
N LEU A 165 5.40 -1.32 -19.71
CA LEU A 165 4.74 -2.06 -18.62
C LEU A 165 3.34 -2.56 -19.03
N GLY A 166 2.89 -2.23 -20.24
CA GLY A 166 1.57 -2.60 -20.74
C GLY A 166 1.53 -3.92 -21.51
N PRO A 167 0.34 -4.36 -21.92
CA PRO A 167 -0.93 -3.69 -21.69
C PRO A 167 -1.38 -3.76 -20.23
N LEU A 168 -1.86 -2.64 -19.71
CA LEU A 168 -2.46 -2.56 -18.38
C LEU A 168 -3.91 -3.07 -18.41
N LEU A 169 -4.51 -3.28 -17.24
CA LEU A 169 -5.89 -3.73 -17.10
C LEU A 169 -6.85 -2.73 -17.79
N PRO A 170 -7.70 -3.16 -18.73
CA PRO A 170 -8.63 -2.27 -19.41
C PRO A 170 -9.75 -1.79 -18.47
N GLY A 171 -10.33 -0.63 -18.80
CA GLY A 171 -11.44 -0.04 -18.04
C GLY A 171 -11.01 0.66 -16.75
N VAL A 172 -9.75 1.06 -16.62
CA VAL A 172 -9.30 1.90 -15.51
C VAL A 172 -9.27 3.36 -15.96
N LEU A 173 -10.04 4.17 -15.24
CA LEU A 173 -10.21 5.60 -15.48
C LEU A 173 -9.40 6.38 -14.45
N HIS A 174 -8.75 7.47 -14.87
CA HIS A 174 -7.99 8.32 -13.96
C HIS A 174 -8.55 9.73 -14.02
N VAL A 175 -8.85 10.28 -12.85
CA VAL A 175 -9.32 11.64 -12.68
C VAL A 175 -8.28 12.50 -11.98
N ARG A 176 -8.45 13.82 -12.05
CA ARG A 176 -7.59 14.77 -11.36
C ARG A 176 -7.66 14.57 -9.84
N PRO A 177 -6.51 14.55 -9.14
CA PRO A 177 -6.49 14.38 -7.68
C PRO A 177 -6.85 15.67 -6.94
N PHE A 178 -7.15 15.52 -5.65
CA PHE A 178 -7.32 16.62 -4.71
C PHE A 178 -6.00 17.23 -4.21
N PHE A 179 -4.86 16.63 -4.53
CA PHE A 179 -3.52 17.07 -4.15
C PHE A 179 -2.79 17.68 -5.36
N PRO A 180 -1.70 18.47 -5.15
CA PRO A 180 -0.99 19.13 -6.24
C PRO A 180 -0.32 18.15 -7.20
N LEU A 181 -0.41 18.41 -8.48
CA LEU A 181 0.41 17.74 -9.48
C LEU A 181 1.83 18.34 -9.49
N PRO A 182 2.85 17.58 -9.93
CA PRO A 182 4.24 18.07 -9.96
C PRO A 182 4.46 19.37 -10.76
N SER A 183 3.55 19.69 -11.67
CA SER A 183 3.56 20.91 -12.48
C SER A 183 2.96 22.15 -11.78
N GLU A 184 2.23 21.95 -10.67
CA GLU A 184 1.55 23.02 -9.93
C GLU A 184 2.52 23.59 -8.89
N ARG A 185 2.97 24.84 -9.09
CA ARG A 185 3.89 25.53 -8.17
C ARG A 185 3.17 26.15 -6.98
N GLU A 186 1.94 26.57 -7.19
CA GLU A 186 1.03 27.08 -6.16
C GLU A 186 -0.19 26.21 -6.11
N PHE A 187 -0.55 25.74 -4.93
CA PHE A 187 -1.66 24.83 -4.74
C PHE A 187 -2.60 25.34 -3.64
N ASP A 188 -3.82 25.60 -4.04
CA ASP A 188 -4.94 25.86 -3.14
C ASP A 188 -5.69 24.53 -2.89
N ALA A 189 -5.63 24.02 -1.66
CA ALA A 189 -6.24 22.74 -1.29
C ALA A 189 -7.77 22.73 -1.46
N GLU A 190 -8.43 23.86 -1.17
CA GLU A 190 -9.88 24.00 -1.31
C GLU A 190 -10.28 23.98 -2.80
N ALA A 191 -9.64 24.78 -3.63
CA ALA A 191 -9.88 24.79 -5.08
C ALA A 191 -9.50 23.46 -5.74
N GLY A 192 -8.40 22.84 -5.31
CA GLY A 192 -7.96 21.51 -5.78
C GLY A 192 -8.99 20.43 -5.49
N ALA A 193 -9.51 20.38 -4.28
CA ALA A 193 -10.55 19.43 -3.87
C ALA A 193 -11.86 19.64 -4.64
N ARG A 194 -12.30 20.88 -4.84
CA ARG A 194 -13.50 21.18 -5.65
C ARG A 194 -13.35 20.74 -7.09
N ARG A 195 -12.22 21.03 -7.73
CA ARG A 195 -11.94 20.57 -9.11
C ARG A 195 -11.92 19.05 -9.20
N SER A 196 -11.26 18.39 -8.26
CA SER A 196 -11.21 16.92 -8.21
C SER A 196 -12.61 16.30 -8.10
N LEU A 197 -13.46 16.82 -7.22
CA LEU A 197 -14.84 16.33 -7.07
C LEU A 197 -15.68 16.57 -8.33
N GLN A 198 -15.52 17.72 -9.00
CA GLN A 198 -16.20 18.01 -10.25
C GLN A 198 -15.78 17.07 -11.39
N ASP A 199 -14.47 16.84 -11.53
CA ASP A 199 -13.93 15.93 -12.53
C ASP A 199 -14.39 14.47 -12.27
N LEU A 200 -14.47 14.08 -10.99
CA LEU A 200 -14.97 12.77 -10.59
C LEU A 200 -16.47 12.62 -10.90
N ALA A 201 -17.27 13.62 -10.59
CA ALA A 201 -18.70 13.62 -10.89
C ALA A 201 -18.93 13.53 -12.40
N TYR A 202 -18.23 14.34 -13.19
CA TYR A 202 -18.29 14.28 -14.64
C TYR A 202 -17.89 12.90 -15.19
N CYS A 203 -16.80 12.33 -14.68
CA CYS A 203 -16.39 10.97 -15.06
C CYS A 203 -17.50 9.94 -14.78
N PHE A 204 -18.13 10.00 -13.61
CA PHE A 204 -19.19 9.06 -13.23
C PHE A 204 -20.44 9.20 -14.11
N GLU A 205 -20.81 10.43 -14.49
CA GLU A 205 -21.94 10.71 -15.39
C GLU A 205 -21.68 10.17 -16.81
N GLN A 206 -20.45 10.34 -17.33
CA GLN A 206 -20.11 9.92 -18.69
C GLN A 206 -19.90 8.41 -18.81
N GLU A 207 -19.29 7.79 -17.84
CA GLU A 207 -18.91 6.37 -17.88
C GLU A 207 -20.00 5.42 -17.37
N GLY A 208 -20.78 5.85 -16.38
CA GLY A 208 -22.01 5.22 -15.89
C GLY A 208 -21.84 3.93 -15.09
N ASP A 209 -21.03 2.98 -15.52
CA ASP A 209 -20.95 1.60 -15.02
C ASP A 209 -19.63 1.33 -14.22
N ILE A 210 -19.20 2.28 -13.41
CA ILE A 210 -17.99 2.15 -12.60
C ILE A 210 -18.27 1.24 -11.40
N ALA A 211 -17.48 0.16 -11.24
CA ALA A 211 -17.58 -0.78 -10.13
C ALA A 211 -17.08 -0.17 -8.82
N ALA A 212 -15.93 0.50 -8.87
CA ALA A 212 -15.31 1.09 -7.68
C ALA A 212 -14.43 2.29 -8.01
N LEU A 213 -14.35 3.21 -7.03
CA LEU A 213 -13.32 4.23 -6.92
C LEU A 213 -12.27 3.75 -5.92
N PHE A 214 -11.00 3.77 -6.31
CA PHE A 214 -9.85 3.50 -5.45
C PHE A 214 -9.16 4.81 -5.10
N ASP A 215 -8.97 5.06 -3.82
CA ASP A 215 -8.34 6.26 -3.31
C ASP A 215 -7.19 5.98 -2.31
N GLU A 216 -6.47 7.03 -1.98
CA GLU A 216 -5.58 7.15 -0.83
C GLU A 216 -6.13 8.32 0.00
N PRO A 217 -6.82 8.10 1.14
CA PRO A 217 -7.55 9.17 1.87
C PRO A 217 -6.61 10.27 2.37
N ILE A 218 -5.37 9.91 2.69
CA ILE A 218 -4.25 10.83 2.92
C ILE A 218 -3.14 10.44 1.97
N ARG A 219 -2.86 11.28 1.00
CA ARG A 219 -1.83 11.01 0.03
C ARG A 219 -0.44 11.16 0.64
N ASN A 220 0.46 10.21 0.31
CA ASN A 220 1.87 10.31 0.70
C ASN A 220 2.47 11.66 0.27
N GLY A 221 2.97 12.40 1.27
CA GLY A 221 3.46 13.71 1.01
C GLY A 221 3.07 14.83 1.98
N PRO A 222 2.38 14.64 3.08
CA PRO A 222 1.09 14.07 3.47
C PRO A 222 -0.07 15.03 3.11
N PHE A 223 -0.59 14.92 1.93
CA PHE A 223 -1.71 15.75 1.46
C PHE A 223 -3.03 15.19 2.00
N ARG A 224 -3.74 16.03 2.77
CA ARG A 224 -5.08 15.79 3.27
C ARG A 224 -6.05 16.78 2.60
N PRO A 225 -7.16 16.32 2.04
CA PRO A 225 -8.17 17.23 1.51
C PRO A 225 -8.94 17.93 2.65
N PRO A 226 -9.71 19.00 2.35
CA PRO A 226 -10.67 19.58 3.28
C PRO A 226 -11.65 18.52 3.83
N ASP A 227 -12.14 18.71 5.06
CA ASP A 227 -12.96 17.73 5.77
C ASP A 227 -14.28 17.36 5.05
N TRP A 228 -14.81 18.26 4.23
CA TRP A 228 -16.02 18.02 3.44
C TRP A 228 -15.81 17.08 2.23
N TYR A 229 -14.57 16.92 1.75
CA TYR A 229 -14.28 16.25 0.47
C TYR A 229 -14.69 14.76 0.46
N TRP A 230 -14.24 13.97 1.44
CA TRP A 230 -14.56 12.54 1.47
C TRP A 230 -16.04 12.24 1.73
N PRO A 231 -16.78 12.98 2.57
CA PRO A 231 -18.24 12.87 2.65
C PRO A 231 -18.94 13.07 1.30
N GLU A 232 -18.52 14.08 0.51
CA GLU A 232 -19.08 14.32 -0.83
C GLU A 232 -18.72 13.24 -1.84
N VAL A 233 -17.46 12.77 -1.83
CA VAL A 233 -17.03 11.61 -2.65
C VAL A 233 -17.84 10.37 -2.28
N ARG A 234 -18.05 10.11 -0.99
CA ARG A 234 -18.88 9.00 -0.52
C ARG A 234 -20.33 9.10 -1.04
N ALA A 235 -20.91 10.31 -0.93
CA ALA A 235 -22.25 10.57 -1.42
C ALA A 235 -22.37 10.38 -2.94
N LEU A 236 -21.36 10.86 -3.68
CA LEU A 236 -21.28 10.65 -5.14
C LEU A 236 -21.22 9.16 -5.49
N CYS A 237 -20.32 8.41 -4.87
CA CYS A 237 -20.22 6.96 -5.05
C CYS A 237 -21.55 6.25 -4.77
N SER A 238 -22.25 6.62 -3.69
CA SER A 238 -23.53 6.03 -3.31
C SER A 238 -24.63 6.30 -4.34
N ARG A 239 -24.71 7.52 -4.90
CA ARG A 239 -25.67 7.87 -5.96
C ARG A 239 -25.52 7.04 -7.23
N HIS A 240 -24.28 6.67 -7.57
CA HIS A 240 -23.97 5.89 -8.76
C HIS A 240 -23.87 4.37 -8.50
N GLY A 241 -24.06 3.91 -7.27
CA GLY A 241 -23.87 2.51 -6.89
C GLY A 241 -22.42 2.03 -7.11
N THR A 242 -21.47 2.95 -7.00
CA THR A 242 -20.03 2.70 -7.11
C THR A 242 -19.47 2.43 -5.70
N LEU A 243 -18.66 1.40 -5.55
CA LEU A 243 -17.99 1.10 -4.28
C LEU A 243 -16.83 2.06 -4.06
N LEU A 244 -16.58 2.43 -2.80
CA LEU A 244 -15.42 3.23 -2.41
C LEU A 244 -14.40 2.32 -1.72
N VAL A 245 -13.18 2.28 -2.23
CA VAL A 245 -12.07 1.47 -1.72
C VAL A 245 -10.95 2.39 -1.27
N SER A 246 -10.76 2.49 0.04
CA SER A 246 -9.71 3.32 0.64
C SER A 246 -8.44 2.51 0.85
N ASN A 247 -7.36 2.95 0.24
CA ASN A 247 -6.01 2.41 0.47
C ASN A 247 -5.33 3.22 1.57
N GLU A 248 -5.34 2.69 2.77
CA GLU A 248 -4.80 3.34 3.97
C GLU A 248 -3.38 2.86 4.35
N ILE A 249 -2.67 2.23 3.40
CA ILE A 249 -1.28 1.79 3.59
C ILE A 249 -0.33 2.98 3.78
#